data_710d8d23f7d566fcf7e8816442c2da9b
#
_entry.id   710d8d23f7d566fcf7e8816442c2da9b
#
_cell.length_a   1.000
_cell.length_b   1.000
_cell.length_c   1.000
_cell.angle_alpha   90.00
_cell.angle_beta   90.00
_cell.angle_gamma   90.00
#
_symmetry.space_group_name_H-M   'P 1'
#
loop_
_entity.id
_entity.type
_entity.pdbx_description
1 polymer ?
#
loop_
_entity_poly.entity_id
_entity_poly.type
_entity_poly.pdbx_seq_one_letter_code
_entity_poly.pdbx_strand_id
1 'polypeptide(L)'
;MKTNLTPQDLISFEEEIGECFNNAEIRAPIHLYSGNEEKIIKIFEDVKEEDYVFCTWRSHYQCLLKGVPRDRLKKDILAGKSITLCYPEYRIFSSAIVTGSVPIANGRALAEKRKGSAANVWCFVGEMTSETGSFHENV
;
A
#
# COMPACT_ATOMS: atom_id res chain seq x y z
N MET A 1 2.47 -9.77 -11.30
CA MET A 1 2.11 -8.75 -12.32
C MET A 1 3.38 -7.95 -12.65
N LYS A 2 3.90 -8.02 -13.87
CA LYS A 2 5.04 -7.16 -14.23
C LYS A 2 4.49 -5.76 -14.48
N THR A 3 4.58 -4.88 -13.52
CA THR A 3 4.36 -3.46 -13.74
C THR A 3 5.55 -2.92 -14.51
N ASN A 4 5.31 -2.21 -15.61
CA ASN A 4 6.38 -1.52 -16.35
C ASN A 4 6.77 -0.19 -15.69
N LEU A 5 6.41 0.00 -14.40
CA LEU A 5 6.73 1.22 -13.67
C LEU A 5 8.20 1.24 -13.28
N THR A 6 8.84 2.35 -13.58
CA THR A 6 10.21 2.65 -13.19
C THR A 6 10.26 3.38 -11.85
N PRO A 7 11.41 3.43 -11.16
CA PRO A 7 11.58 4.29 -9.98
C PRO A 7 11.16 5.74 -10.25
N GLN A 8 11.47 6.27 -11.44
CA GLN A 8 11.14 7.64 -11.82
C GLN A 8 9.63 7.87 -11.94
N ASP A 9 8.86 6.86 -12.38
CA ASP A 9 7.39 6.95 -12.43
C ASP A 9 6.79 7.08 -11.02
N LEU A 10 7.33 6.36 -10.05
CA LEU A 10 6.92 6.42 -8.65
C LEU A 10 7.27 7.78 -8.03
N ILE A 11 8.52 8.25 -8.23
CA ILE A 11 8.98 9.56 -7.76
C ILE A 11 8.11 10.67 -8.33
N SER A 12 7.90 10.68 -9.66
CA SER A 12 7.09 11.72 -10.33
C SER A 12 5.64 11.77 -9.83
N PHE A 13 5.10 10.63 -9.40
CA PHE A 13 3.77 10.60 -8.79
C PHE A 13 3.75 11.27 -7.43
N GLU A 14 4.71 10.97 -6.56
CA GLU A 14 4.78 11.57 -5.24
C GLU A 14 5.10 13.07 -5.29
N GLU A 15 5.95 13.50 -6.24
CA GLU A 15 6.23 14.92 -6.49
C GLU A 15 4.93 15.66 -6.90
N GLU A 16 4.16 15.09 -7.83
CA GLU A 16 2.87 15.63 -8.24
C GLU A 16 1.88 15.76 -7.06
N ILE A 17 1.79 14.73 -6.21
CA ILE A 17 0.94 14.79 -5.01
C ILE A 17 1.46 15.83 -4.02
N GLY A 18 2.77 15.94 -3.85
CA GLY A 18 3.41 16.96 -3.01
C GLY A 18 3.09 18.38 -3.49
N GLU A 19 3.10 18.62 -4.79
CA GLU A 19 2.71 19.91 -5.39
C GLU A 19 1.23 20.22 -5.11
N CYS A 20 0.32 19.26 -5.30
CA CYS A 20 -1.10 19.43 -4.99
C CYS A 20 -1.31 19.77 -3.50
N PHE A 21 -0.54 19.16 -2.61
CA PHE A 21 -0.61 19.46 -1.18
C PHE A 21 -0.11 20.88 -0.87
N ASN A 22 1.02 21.28 -1.44
CA ASN A 22 1.58 22.63 -1.26
C ASN A 22 0.67 23.73 -1.81
N ASN A 23 -0.08 23.41 -2.86
CA ASN A 23 -1.10 24.30 -3.44
C ASN A 23 -2.43 24.30 -2.66
N ALA A 24 -2.50 23.61 -1.51
CA ALA A 24 -3.70 23.48 -0.68
C ALA A 24 -4.90 22.80 -1.39
N GLU A 25 -4.64 21.99 -2.40
CA GLU A 25 -5.66 21.19 -3.08
C GLU A 25 -6.07 19.97 -2.23
N ILE A 26 -5.18 19.52 -1.33
CA ILE A 26 -5.43 18.40 -0.41
C ILE A 26 -5.56 18.94 1.00
N ARG A 27 -6.75 18.76 1.62
CA ARG A 27 -7.05 19.21 2.98
C ARG A 27 -7.14 18.03 3.95
N ALA A 28 -6.20 17.09 3.82
CA ALA A 28 -6.14 15.87 4.63
C ALA A 28 -4.69 15.47 4.86
N PRO A 29 -4.38 14.62 5.84
CA PRO A 29 -3.04 14.09 6.03
C PRO A 29 -2.59 13.29 4.80
N ILE A 30 -1.33 13.50 4.38
CA ILE A 30 -0.64 12.68 3.39
C ILE A 30 0.70 12.22 3.94
N HIS A 31 1.18 11.07 3.49
CA HIS A 31 2.49 10.56 3.82
C HIS A 31 3.16 10.04 2.54
N LEU A 32 4.09 10.84 2.02
CA LEU A 32 4.80 10.53 0.78
C LEU A 32 5.92 9.52 1.02
N TYR A 33 6.24 8.75 -0.03
CA TYR A 33 7.42 7.91 -0.09
C TYR A 33 8.64 8.69 -0.59
N SER A 34 9.83 8.24 -0.22
CA SER A 34 11.10 8.71 -0.77
C SER A 34 12.22 7.70 -0.49
N GLY A 35 13.02 7.39 -1.52
CA GLY A 35 14.31 6.69 -1.38
C GLY A 35 14.24 5.17 -1.28
N ASN A 36 13.09 4.54 -1.54
CA ASN A 36 12.94 3.08 -1.53
C ASN A 36 12.31 2.49 -2.81
N GLU A 37 12.26 3.26 -3.87
CA GLU A 37 11.55 2.96 -5.11
C GLU A 37 12.04 1.66 -5.75
N GLU A 38 13.35 1.51 -5.91
CA GLU A 38 13.95 0.29 -6.47
C GLU A 38 13.66 -0.94 -5.62
N LYS A 39 13.71 -0.79 -4.29
CA LYS A 39 13.48 -1.90 -3.37
C LYS A 39 12.04 -2.38 -3.41
N ILE A 40 11.07 -1.45 -3.44
CA ILE A 40 9.67 -1.82 -3.48
C ILE A 40 9.27 -2.42 -4.83
N ILE A 41 9.81 -1.90 -5.94
CA ILE A 41 9.62 -2.49 -7.27
C ILE A 41 10.13 -3.93 -7.28
N LYS A 42 11.32 -4.18 -6.73
CA LYS A 42 11.90 -5.52 -6.66
C LYS A 42 11.04 -6.49 -5.83
N ILE A 43 10.47 -6.03 -4.70
CA ILE A 43 9.54 -6.85 -3.91
C ILE A 43 8.30 -7.19 -4.74
N PHE A 44 7.79 -6.24 -5.52
CA PHE A 44 6.60 -6.43 -6.35
C PHE A 44 6.83 -7.32 -7.58
N GLU A 45 8.07 -7.68 -7.91
CA GLU A 45 8.35 -8.74 -8.90
C GLU A 45 7.78 -10.11 -8.45
N ASP A 46 7.74 -10.34 -7.12
CA ASP A 46 7.23 -11.57 -6.51
C ASP A 46 5.73 -11.50 -6.17
N VAL A 47 5.14 -10.30 -6.12
CA VAL A 47 3.71 -10.10 -5.86
C VAL A 47 2.90 -10.42 -7.11
N LYS A 48 1.97 -11.37 -7.00
CA LYS A 48 1.10 -11.79 -8.10
C LYS A 48 -0.22 -11.01 -8.10
N GLU A 49 -0.95 -11.10 -9.20
CA GLU A 49 -2.26 -10.47 -9.34
C GLU A 49 -3.26 -10.98 -8.30
N GLU A 50 -3.25 -12.31 -8.07
CA GLU A 50 -4.11 -12.97 -7.09
C GLU A 50 -3.73 -12.73 -5.63
N ASP A 51 -2.55 -12.18 -5.34
CA ASP A 51 -2.10 -11.92 -3.98
C ASP A 51 -2.81 -10.72 -3.34
N TYR A 52 -2.94 -10.75 -2.03
CA TYR A 52 -3.47 -9.66 -1.23
C TYR A 52 -2.33 -8.81 -0.67
N VAL A 53 -2.51 -7.49 -0.70
CA VAL A 53 -1.54 -6.53 -0.19
C VAL A 53 -2.21 -5.67 0.88
N PHE A 54 -1.64 -5.68 2.08
CA PHE A 54 -2.04 -4.85 3.20
C PHE A 54 -0.94 -3.86 3.52
N CYS A 55 -1.31 -2.60 3.74
CA CYS A 55 -0.37 -1.50 3.91
C CYS A 55 -0.73 -0.66 5.14
N THR A 56 0.23 0.15 5.56
CA THR A 56 0.01 1.28 6.45
C THR A 56 -0.59 2.46 5.68
N TRP A 57 -0.67 3.62 6.31
CA TRP A 57 -1.10 4.89 5.70
C TRP A 57 -0.20 5.41 4.56
N ARG A 58 1.04 4.91 4.44
CA ARG A 58 1.93 5.19 3.31
C ARG A 58 1.83 4.03 2.31
N SER A 59 0.99 4.19 1.28
CA SER A 59 0.62 3.07 0.39
C SER A 59 0.52 3.43 -1.09
N HIS A 60 0.93 4.64 -1.49
CA HIS A 60 0.79 5.08 -2.89
C HIS A 60 1.56 4.19 -3.86
N TYR A 61 2.82 3.86 -3.55
CA TYR A 61 3.65 3.00 -4.40
C TYR A 61 3.04 1.59 -4.54
N GLN A 62 2.57 1.00 -3.43
CA GLN A 62 1.94 -0.32 -3.47
C GLN A 62 0.66 -0.30 -4.31
N CYS A 63 -0.13 0.78 -4.25
CA CYS A 63 -1.33 0.94 -5.07
C CYS A 63 -0.98 0.97 -6.55
N LEU A 64 0.00 1.79 -6.95
CA LEU A 64 0.48 1.88 -8.33
C LEU A 64 1.03 0.54 -8.82
N LEU A 65 1.88 -0.10 -8.03
CA LEU A 65 2.50 -1.39 -8.36
C LEU A 65 1.49 -2.54 -8.39
N LYS A 66 0.39 -2.43 -7.66
CA LYS A 66 -0.74 -3.38 -7.70
C LYS A 66 -1.68 -3.13 -8.89
N GLY A 67 -1.43 -2.07 -9.67
CA GLY A 67 -2.13 -1.77 -10.91
C GLY A 67 -3.31 -0.81 -10.76
N VAL A 68 -3.44 -0.13 -9.62
CA VAL A 68 -4.44 0.95 -9.48
C VAL A 68 -4.10 2.07 -10.46
N PRO A 69 -5.02 2.50 -11.34
CA PRO A 69 -4.75 3.56 -12.31
C PRO A 69 -4.33 4.86 -11.61
N ARG A 70 -3.27 5.49 -12.12
CA ARG A 70 -2.68 6.73 -11.58
C ARG A 70 -3.74 7.82 -11.33
N ASP A 71 -4.60 8.07 -12.33
CA ASP A 71 -5.63 9.11 -12.24
C ASP A 71 -6.67 8.82 -11.16
N ARG A 72 -7.04 7.54 -11.00
CA ARG A 72 -7.95 7.11 -9.94
C ARG A 72 -7.34 7.29 -8.57
N LEU A 73 -6.08 6.86 -8.41
CA LEU A 73 -5.33 7.02 -7.16
C LEU A 73 -5.20 8.51 -6.80
N LYS A 74 -4.79 9.35 -7.74
CA LYS A 74 -4.70 10.80 -7.55
C LYS A 74 -6.04 11.40 -7.13
N LYS A 75 -7.13 11.03 -7.81
CA LYS A 75 -8.48 11.50 -7.47
C LYS A 75 -8.88 11.16 -6.03
N ASP A 76 -8.60 9.94 -5.57
CA ASP A 76 -8.92 9.53 -4.20
C ASP A 76 -8.03 10.24 -3.17
N ILE A 77 -6.76 10.51 -3.49
CA ILE A 77 -5.86 11.29 -2.64
C ILE A 77 -6.35 12.75 -2.53
N LEU A 78 -6.73 13.38 -3.63
CA LEU A 78 -7.32 14.73 -3.64
C LEU A 78 -8.63 14.80 -2.83
N ALA A 79 -9.39 13.70 -2.81
CA ALA A 79 -10.60 13.56 -1.98
C ALA A 79 -10.30 13.29 -0.50
N GLY A 80 -9.01 13.35 -0.07
CA GLY A 80 -8.61 13.21 1.33
C GLY A 80 -8.44 11.76 1.82
N LYS A 81 -8.39 10.77 0.92
CA LYS A 81 -8.32 9.35 1.30
C LYS A 81 -6.90 8.78 1.34
N SER A 82 -5.86 9.60 1.20
CA SER A 82 -4.45 9.15 1.08
C SER A 82 -4.05 8.11 2.12
N ILE A 83 -4.47 8.26 3.36
CA ILE A 83 -4.07 7.38 4.47
C ILE A 83 -4.98 6.16 4.68
N THR A 84 -6.04 6.03 3.87
CA THR A 84 -7.06 4.96 4.00
C THR A 84 -7.48 4.40 2.64
N LEU A 85 -6.52 4.29 1.72
CA LEU A 85 -6.79 3.75 0.39
C LEU A 85 -7.22 2.29 0.46
N CYS A 86 -8.29 1.97 -0.26
CA CYS A 86 -8.86 0.62 -0.27
C CYS A 86 -9.41 0.31 -1.65
N TYR A 87 -8.80 -0.65 -2.33
CA TYR A 87 -9.18 -1.09 -3.68
C TYR A 87 -9.34 -2.62 -3.71
N PRO A 88 -10.51 -3.14 -3.28
CA PRO A 88 -10.76 -4.58 -3.20
C PRO A 88 -10.58 -5.31 -4.53
N GLU A 89 -10.89 -4.67 -5.65
CA GLU A 89 -10.73 -5.20 -7.00
C GLU A 89 -9.26 -5.40 -7.39
N TYR A 90 -8.34 -4.65 -6.79
CA TYR A 90 -6.90 -4.83 -6.91
C TYR A 90 -6.30 -5.60 -5.72
N ARG A 91 -7.15 -6.04 -4.78
CA ARG A 91 -6.73 -6.75 -3.56
C ARG A 91 -5.70 -6.00 -2.73
N ILE A 92 -5.85 -4.67 -2.64
CA ILE A 92 -4.99 -3.81 -1.83
C ILE A 92 -5.81 -3.01 -0.82
N PHE A 93 -5.30 -2.95 0.41
CA PHE A 93 -5.98 -2.37 1.56
C PHE A 93 -4.97 -1.63 2.43
N SER A 94 -5.28 -0.42 2.89
CA SER A 94 -4.45 0.31 3.83
C SER A 94 -5.20 0.69 5.10
N SER A 95 -4.45 0.90 6.17
CA SER A 95 -4.96 1.32 7.47
C SER A 95 -4.15 2.49 8.00
N ALA A 96 -4.83 3.51 8.52
CA ALA A 96 -4.20 4.63 9.23
C ALA A 96 -3.84 4.29 10.69
N ILE A 97 -4.21 3.11 11.17
CA ILE A 97 -3.95 2.64 12.53
C ILE A 97 -2.64 1.86 12.54
N VAL A 98 -1.71 2.22 13.43
CA VAL A 98 -0.47 1.45 13.65
C VAL A 98 -0.84 0.02 13.99
N THR A 99 -0.21 -0.96 13.34
CA THR A 99 -0.53 -2.40 13.37
C THR A 99 -1.92 -2.81 12.87
N GLY A 100 -2.83 -1.88 12.60
CA GLY A 100 -4.22 -2.20 12.23
C GLY A 100 -4.38 -3.11 11.02
N SER A 101 -3.44 -3.09 10.07
CA SER A 101 -3.42 -3.98 8.90
C SER A 101 -2.96 -5.41 9.24
N VAL A 102 -2.16 -5.61 10.30
CA VAL A 102 -1.51 -6.90 10.59
C VAL A 102 -2.52 -7.99 10.96
N PRO A 103 -3.43 -7.81 11.94
CA PRO A 103 -4.43 -8.83 12.27
C PRO A 103 -5.40 -9.12 11.11
N ILE A 104 -5.70 -8.11 10.29
CA ILE A 104 -6.57 -8.29 9.12
C ILE A 104 -5.86 -9.13 8.06
N ALA A 105 -4.58 -8.84 7.78
CA ALA A 105 -3.74 -9.60 6.87
C ALA A 105 -3.60 -11.06 7.34
N ASN A 106 -3.39 -11.27 8.64
CA ASN A 106 -3.27 -12.60 9.25
C ASN A 106 -4.58 -13.41 9.11
N GLY A 107 -5.71 -12.79 9.42
CA GLY A 107 -7.02 -13.41 9.19
C GLY A 107 -7.26 -13.76 7.73
N ARG A 108 -6.85 -12.89 6.80
CA ARG A 108 -6.92 -13.19 5.37
C ARG A 108 -6.02 -14.34 4.97
N ALA A 109 -4.78 -14.38 5.43
CA ALA A 109 -3.84 -15.46 5.16
C ALA A 109 -4.38 -16.82 5.66
N LEU A 110 -4.95 -16.84 6.86
CA LEU A 110 -5.61 -18.04 7.40
C LEU A 110 -6.78 -18.49 6.52
N ALA A 111 -7.59 -17.55 6.03
CA ALA A 111 -8.72 -17.86 5.14
C ALA A 111 -8.25 -18.45 3.81
N GLU A 112 -7.21 -17.88 3.20
CA GLU A 112 -6.64 -18.42 1.95
C GLU A 112 -6.02 -19.81 2.16
N LYS A 113 -5.30 -20.01 3.26
CA LYS A 113 -4.74 -21.32 3.62
C LYS A 113 -5.84 -22.38 3.78
N ARG A 114 -6.95 -22.05 4.45
CA ARG A 114 -8.09 -22.97 4.65
C ARG A 114 -8.82 -23.32 3.34
N LYS A 115 -8.81 -22.39 2.37
CA LYS A 115 -9.39 -22.64 1.05
C LYS A 115 -8.46 -23.43 0.12
N GLY A 116 -7.21 -23.68 0.49
CA GLY A 116 -6.19 -24.25 -0.39
C GLY A 116 -5.81 -23.32 -1.54
N SER A 117 -5.97 -22.00 -1.36
CA SER A 117 -5.62 -20.99 -2.36
C SER A 117 -4.10 -20.88 -2.51
N ALA A 118 -3.65 -20.57 -3.74
CA ALA A 118 -2.24 -20.27 -4.03
C ALA A 118 -1.89 -18.79 -3.81
N ALA A 119 -2.86 -17.94 -3.43
CA ALA A 119 -2.65 -16.53 -3.18
C ALA A 119 -1.87 -16.30 -1.89
N ASN A 120 -0.83 -15.47 -1.97
CA ASN A 120 -0.11 -14.99 -0.81
C ASN A 120 -0.77 -13.74 -0.23
N VAL A 121 -0.41 -13.45 1.03
CA VAL A 121 -0.81 -12.22 1.70
C VAL A 121 0.46 -11.47 2.13
N TRP A 122 0.64 -10.30 1.55
CA TRP A 122 1.76 -9.40 1.81
C TRP A 122 1.30 -8.30 2.77
N CYS A 123 2.04 -8.09 3.85
CA CYS A 123 1.74 -7.03 4.81
C CYS A 123 2.95 -6.10 4.95
N PHE A 124 2.80 -4.87 4.45
CA PHE A 124 3.83 -3.83 4.54
C PHE A 124 3.62 -3.02 5.81
N VAL A 125 4.64 -2.97 6.65
CA VAL A 125 4.61 -2.27 7.94
C VAL A 125 5.82 -1.35 8.09
N GLY A 126 5.71 -0.31 8.92
CA GLY A 126 6.85 0.49 9.31
C GLY A 126 7.67 -0.24 10.39
N GLU A 127 8.96 0.09 10.49
CA GLU A 127 9.88 -0.55 11.43
C GLU A 127 9.40 -0.46 12.89
N MET A 128 8.86 0.69 13.30
CA MET A 128 8.33 0.87 14.66
C MET A 128 7.05 0.09 14.93
N THR A 129 6.38 -0.38 13.89
CA THR A 129 5.21 -1.26 14.04
C THR A 129 5.61 -2.59 14.68
N SER A 130 6.79 -3.11 14.35
CA SER A 130 7.32 -4.37 14.91
C SER A 130 7.64 -4.30 16.40
N GLU A 131 7.74 -3.10 16.98
CA GLU A 131 7.97 -2.90 18.41
C GLU A 131 6.68 -2.91 19.25
N THR A 132 5.53 -3.02 18.61
CA THR A 132 4.23 -2.99 19.30
C THR A 132 3.81 -4.38 19.78
N GLY A 133 3.13 -4.45 20.94
CA GLY A 133 2.56 -5.69 21.44
C GLY A 133 1.59 -6.35 20.45
N SER A 134 0.77 -5.54 19.79
CA SER A 134 -0.18 -6.02 18.78
C SER A 134 0.51 -6.68 17.58
N PHE A 135 1.70 -6.26 17.19
CA PHE A 135 2.48 -6.94 16.17
C PHE A 135 2.88 -8.34 16.67
N HIS A 136 3.48 -8.43 17.85
CA HIS A 136 3.96 -9.69 18.43
C HIS A 136 2.84 -10.70 18.71
N GLU A 137 1.62 -10.24 18.95
CA GLU A 137 0.45 -11.13 19.12
C GLU A 137 0.00 -11.77 17.79
N ASN A 138 0.42 -11.23 16.65
CA ASN A 138 -0.08 -11.62 15.32
C ASN A 138 0.96 -12.31 14.42
N VAL A 139 2.19 -12.48 14.86
CA VAL A 139 3.27 -13.12 14.08
C VAL A 139 3.77 -14.41 14.69
#